data_affc8338707d01eb770cfec074cead65
#
_entry.id   affc8338707d01eb770cfec074cead65
#
_cell.length_a   1.000
_cell.length_b   1.000
_cell.length_c   1.000
_cell.angle_alpha   90.00
_cell.angle_beta   90.00
_cell.angle_gamma   90.00
#
_symmetry.space_group_name_H-M   'P 1'
#
loop_
_entity.id
_entity.type
_entity.pdbx_description
1 polymer ?
#
loop_
_entity_poly.entity_id
_entity_poly.type
_entity_poly.pdbx_seq_one_letter_code
_entity_poly.pdbx_strand_id
1 'polypeptide(L)'
;MTALFVVGAIVSVGVLYVLLPVVVGAYRTFRGTRLVTCPETQESAAVEVDARRAALMAALGGTELRLQDCSRWPERQACGQECLQQIEAAPDECLVRTILSRWYGEQVCALCGAPFEAIESWGHRTALLAPGGQTIEWSAVRSEKLTAVLATHQPVCWNCHVAESFRQQHPELVTERPSLH
;
A
#
# COMPACT_ATOMS: atom_id res chain seq x y z
N MET A 1 50.25 12.82 7.97
CA MET A 1 49.28 11.72 7.62
C MET A 1 47.97 11.81 8.36
N THR A 2 47.96 12.08 9.67
CA THR A 2 46.72 12.20 10.50
C THR A 2 45.73 13.27 10.03
N ALA A 3 46.20 14.46 9.61
CA ALA A 3 45.33 15.53 9.13
C ALA A 3 44.53 15.14 7.87
N LEU A 4 45.14 14.40 6.96
CA LEU A 4 44.48 13.94 5.73
C LEU A 4 43.37 12.93 6.02
N PHE A 5 43.59 12.05 7.00
CA PHE A 5 42.56 11.10 7.44
C PHE A 5 41.39 11.82 8.15
N VAL A 6 41.66 12.83 8.97
CA VAL A 6 40.63 13.60 9.65
C VAL A 6 39.78 14.39 8.65
N VAL A 7 40.40 15.05 7.68
CA VAL A 7 39.65 15.75 6.61
C VAL A 7 38.84 14.78 5.80
N GLY A 8 39.39 13.64 5.39
CA GLY A 8 38.67 12.61 4.67
C GLY A 8 37.45 12.05 5.44
N ALA A 9 37.61 11.85 6.75
CA ALA A 9 36.52 11.40 7.61
C ALA A 9 35.41 12.46 7.71
N ILE A 10 35.75 13.73 7.89
CA ILE A 10 34.75 14.82 7.95
C ILE A 10 33.98 14.95 6.64
N VAL A 11 34.67 14.90 5.51
CA VAL A 11 34.03 14.93 4.17
C VAL A 11 33.12 13.75 4.00
N SER A 12 33.55 12.52 4.35
CA SER A 12 32.75 11.32 4.23
C SER A 12 31.47 11.37 5.07
N VAL A 13 31.58 11.84 6.31
CA VAL A 13 30.42 12.03 7.21
C VAL A 13 29.49 13.09 6.65
N GLY A 14 30.00 14.20 6.13
CA GLY A 14 29.19 15.27 5.52
C GLY A 14 28.42 14.77 4.29
N VAL A 15 29.08 14.03 3.40
CA VAL A 15 28.45 13.42 2.22
C VAL A 15 27.37 12.43 2.65
N LEU A 16 27.66 11.56 3.62
CA LEU A 16 26.69 10.59 4.13
C LEU A 16 25.47 11.28 4.76
N TYR A 17 25.71 12.35 5.54
CA TYR A 17 24.65 13.11 6.18
C TYR A 17 23.68 13.77 5.17
N VAL A 18 24.18 14.20 4.02
CA VAL A 18 23.36 14.80 2.95
C VAL A 18 22.67 13.71 2.10
N LEU A 19 23.40 12.69 1.69
CA LEU A 19 22.85 11.67 0.75
C LEU A 19 21.91 10.68 1.43
N LEU A 20 22.16 10.32 2.70
CA LEU A 20 21.37 9.31 3.38
C LEU A 20 19.87 9.68 3.46
N PRO A 21 19.49 10.91 3.89
CA PRO A 21 18.07 11.27 3.92
C PRO A 21 17.43 11.31 2.53
N VAL A 22 18.17 11.70 1.49
CA VAL A 22 17.68 11.70 0.10
C VAL A 22 17.38 10.27 -0.37
N VAL A 23 18.35 9.36 -0.19
CA VAL A 23 18.21 7.95 -0.57
C VAL A 23 17.08 7.27 0.21
N VAL A 24 17.05 7.45 1.54
CA VAL A 24 16.02 6.86 2.39
C VAL A 24 14.64 7.46 2.08
N GLY A 25 14.58 8.77 1.84
CA GLY A 25 13.35 9.46 1.44
C GLY A 25 12.80 8.89 0.13
N ALA A 26 13.61 8.88 -0.91
CA ALA A 26 13.21 8.34 -2.22
C ALA A 26 12.80 6.85 -2.13
N TYR A 27 13.58 6.03 -1.40
CA TYR A 27 13.23 4.63 -1.18
C TYR A 27 11.86 4.46 -0.50
N ARG A 28 11.59 5.24 0.55
CA ARG A 28 10.32 5.19 1.28
C ARG A 28 9.15 5.69 0.43
N THR A 29 9.37 6.74 -0.35
CA THR A 29 8.36 7.29 -1.25
C THR A 29 7.98 6.28 -2.32
N PHE A 30 8.94 5.61 -2.96
CA PHE A 30 8.65 4.72 -4.09
C PHE A 30 8.42 3.26 -3.71
N ARG A 31 8.60 2.89 -2.47
CA ARG A 31 8.32 1.54 -1.97
C ARG A 31 6.83 1.24 -1.88
N GLY A 32 6.43 0.03 -2.29
CA GLY A 32 5.11 -0.55 -2.11
C GLY A 32 4.27 -0.56 -3.38
N THR A 33 3.20 -1.34 -3.34
CA THR A 33 2.28 -1.54 -4.46
C THR A 33 1.44 -0.30 -4.70
N ARG A 34 1.31 0.08 -5.95
CA ARG A 34 0.53 1.23 -6.42
C ARG A 34 -0.56 0.78 -7.37
N LEU A 35 -1.66 1.50 -7.31
CA LEU A 35 -2.77 1.34 -8.23
C LEU A 35 -2.75 2.49 -9.23
N VAL A 36 -2.60 2.14 -10.50
CA VAL A 36 -2.58 3.10 -11.62
C VAL A 36 -3.57 2.67 -12.68
N THR A 37 -4.00 3.62 -13.51
CA THR A 37 -4.77 3.29 -14.71
C THR A 37 -3.80 3.01 -15.86
N CYS A 38 -3.88 1.81 -16.42
CA CYS A 38 -3.07 1.46 -17.59
C CYS A 38 -3.50 2.30 -18.80
N PRO A 39 -2.62 3.09 -19.43
CA PRO A 39 -2.99 3.95 -20.56
C PRO A 39 -3.49 3.17 -21.78
N GLU A 40 -2.95 1.95 -21.98
CA GLU A 40 -3.30 1.10 -23.13
C GLU A 40 -4.67 0.45 -23.01
N THR A 41 -5.08 0.05 -21.80
CA THR A 41 -6.31 -0.71 -21.60
C THR A 41 -7.38 0.05 -20.83
N GLN A 42 -7.05 1.20 -20.27
CA GLN A 42 -7.91 2.02 -19.40
C GLN A 42 -8.43 1.25 -18.14
N GLU A 43 -7.76 0.16 -17.79
CA GLU A 43 -8.09 -0.65 -16.62
C GLU A 43 -7.10 -0.39 -15.48
N SER A 44 -7.56 -0.65 -14.25
CA SER A 44 -6.69 -0.57 -13.07
C SER A 44 -5.62 -1.65 -13.12
N ALA A 45 -4.38 -1.25 -12.89
CA ALA A 45 -3.23 -2.14 -12.80
C ALA A 45 -2.49 -1.91 -11.48
N ALA A 46 -2.11 -3.00 -10.83
CA ALA A 46 -1.22 -2.95 -9.67
C ALA A 46 0.23 -2.99 -10.18
N VAL A 47 1.02 -2.03 -9.72
CA VAL A 47 2.42 -1.89 -10.14
C VAL A 47 3.34 -1.70 -8.93
N GLU A 48 4.56 -2.17 -9.07
CA GLU A 48 5.64 -1.89 -8.13
C GLU A 48 6.78 -1.17 -8.85
N VAL A 49 7.24 -0.08 -8.24
CA VAL A 49 8.39 0.69 -8.75
C VAL A 49 9.67 0.10 -8.16
N ASP A 50 10.73 0.06 -8.95
CA ASP A 50 12.06 -0.24 -8.44
C ASP A 50 12.55 0.89 -7.52
N ALA A 51 12.13 0.80 -6.25
CA ALA A 51 12.45 1.80 -5.23
C ALA A 51 13.95 1.89 -4.94
N ARG A 52 14.72 0.80 -5.16
CA ARG A 52 16.18 0.81 -4.98
C ARG A 52 16.83 1.64 -6.06
N ARG A 53 16.44 1.43 -7.31
CA ARG A 53 16.92 2.23 -8.45
C ARG A 53 16.50 3.69 -8.29
N ALA A 54 15.25 3.97 -7.94
CA ALA A 54 14.77 5.33 -7.68
C ALA A 54 15.59 6.04 -6.61
N ALA A 55 15.90 5.36 -5.51
CA ALA A 55 16.74 5.88 -4.43
C ALA A 55 18.18 6.17 -4.88
N LEU A 56 18.77 5.29 -5.69
CA LEU A 56 20.11 5.49 -6.25
C LEU A 56 20.14 6.68 -7.22
N MET A 57 19.17 6.77 -8.10
CA MET A 57 19.05 7.87 -9.07
C MET A 57 18.82 9.21 -8.37
N ALA A 58 18.03 9.24 -7.27
CA ALA A 58 17.85 10.43 -6.46
C ALA A 58 19.16 10.93 -5.83
N ALA A 59 20.07 10.03 -5.41
CA ALA A 59 21.41 10.42 -4.92
C ALA A 59 22.28 11.03 -6.02
N LEU A 60 22.01 10.71 -7.28
CA LEU A 60 22.70 11.25 -8.45
C LEU A 60 22.03 12.51 -9.05
N GLY A 61 20.96 13.00 -8.39
CA GLY A 61 20.20 14.16 -8.86
C GLY A 61 19.20 13.87 -9.98
N GLY A 62 18.90 12.60 -10.25
CA GLY A 62 17.92 12.16 -11.25
C GLY A 62 16.63 11.64 -10.63
N THR A 63 15.58 11.53 -11.45
CA THR A 63 14.26 10.99 -11.05
C THR A 63 13.79 9.87 -12.00
N GLU A 64 14.71 9.15 -12.61
CA GLU A 64 14.33 8.09 -13.53
C GLU A 64 13.67 6.93 -12.78
N LEU A 65 12.36 6.79 -12.95
CA LEU A 65 11.59 5.69 -12.41
C LEU A 65 11.54 4.53 -13.41
N ARG A 66 11.43 3.32 -12.87
CA ARG A 66 11.20 2.10 -13.64
C ARG A 66 10.30 1.17 -12.85
N LEU A 67 9.43 0.44 -13.54
CA LEU A 67 8.65 -0.62 -12.92
C LEU A 67 9.55 -1.82 -12.60
N GLN A 68 9.35 -2.38 -11.42
CA GLN A 68 9.88 -3.65 -10.99
C GLN A 68 8.92 -4.78 -11.33
N ASP A 69 7.60 -4.53 -11.14
CA ASP A 69 6.53 -5.48 -11.43
C ASP A 69 5.25 -4.76 -11.87
N CYS A 70 4.41 -5.48 -12.63
CA CYS A 70 3.10 -5.02 -13.07
C CYS A 70 2.15 -6.22 -13.19
N SER A 71 0.95 -6.11 -12.64
CA SER A 71 -0.07 -7.17 -12.69
C SER A 71 -0.45 -7.60 -14.12
N ARG A 72 -0.10 -6.81 -15.12
CA ARG A 72 -0.38 -7.08 -16.55
C ARG A 72 0.81 -7.63 -17.34
N TRP A 73 1.97 -7.73 -16.73
CA TRP A 73 3.19 -8.13 -17.44
C TRP A 73 3.18 -9.54 -18.04
N PRO A 74 2.53 -10.55 -17.49
CA PRO A 74 2.46 -11.84 -18.20
C PRO A 74 1.86 -11.70 -19.60
N GLU A 75 0.97 -10.72 -19.80
CA GLU A 75 0.29 -10.48 -21.08
C GLU A 75 0.94 -9.36 -21.90
N ARG A 76 1.59 -8.39 -21.25
CA ARG A 76 2.06 -7.14 -21.86
C ARG A 76 3.47 -6.73 -21.39
N GLN A 77 4.46 -7.59 -21.64
CA GLN A 77 5.84 -7.34 -21.22
C GLN A 77 6.53 -6.17 -21.96
N ALA A 78 6.07 -5.83 -23.16
CA ALA A 78 6.67 -4.81 -24.03
C ALA A 78 6.00 -3.43 -23.94
N CYS A 79 5.35 -3.09 -22.80
CA CYS A 79 4.70 -1.78 -22.64
C CYS A 79 5.74 -0.66 -22.40
N GLY A 80 5.40 0.57 -22.85
CA GLY A 80 6.23 1.77 -22.69
C GLY A 80 6.31 2.33 -21.27
N GLN A 81 5.63 1.72 -20.28
CA GLN A 81 5.57 2.14 -18.87
C GLN A 81 5.06 3.59 -18.68
N GLU A 82 4.20 4.07 -19.56
CA GLU A 82 3.65 5.45 -19.50
C GLU A 82 2.86 5.72 -18.21
N CYS A 83 2.38 4.68 -17.52
CA CYS A 83 1.73 4.80 -16.22
C CYS A 83 2.65 5.37 -15.12
N LEU A 84 3.97 5.37 -15.31
CA LEU A 84 4.92 6.00 -14.38
C LEU A 84 4.68 7.50 -14.22
N GLN A 85 4.17 8.19 -15.23
CA GLN A 85 3.81 9.61 -15.14
C GLN A 85 2.75 9.87 -14.06
N GLN A 86 1.81 8.94 -13.86
CA GLN A 86 0.82 9.05 -12.79
C GLN A 86 1.47 8.95 -11.41
N ILE A 87 2.48 8.08 -11.28
CA ILE A 87 3.23 7.90 -10.03
C ILE A 87 4.12 9.12 -9.75
N GLU A 88 4.74 9.69 -10.76
CA GLU A 88 5.56 10.90 -10.63
C GLU A 88 4.72 12.10 -10.21
N ALA A 89 3.51 12.24 -10.78
CA ALA A 89 2.62 13.34 -10.46
C ALA A 89 2.06 13.28 -9.04
N ALA A 90 1.74 12.08 -8.53
CA ALA A 90 1.13 11.89 -7.22
C ALA A 90 1.58 10.57 -6.56
N PRO A 91 2.83 10.47 -6.10
CA PRO A 91 3.43 9.20 -5.65
C PRO A 91 2.72 8.59 -4.43
N ASP A 92 2.15 9.40 -3.56
CA ASP A 92 1.46 8.91 -2.36
C ASP A 92 -0.02 8.59 -2.61
N GLU A 93 -0.67 9.24 -3.56
CA GLU A 93 -2.10 9.05 -3.81
C GLU A 93 -2.42 7.72 -4.48
N CYS A 94 -1.54 7.24 -5.35
CA CYS A 94 -1.68 5.95 -6.01
C CYS A 94 -1.24 4.76 -5.13
N LEU A 95 -0.68 5.00 -3.95
CA LEU A 95 -0.21 3.96 -3.05
C LEU A 95 -1.41 3.23 -2.42
N VAL A 96 -1.47 1.91 -2.56
CA VAL A 96 -2.57 1.07 -2.06
C VAL A 96 -2.88 1.33 -0.58
N ARG A 97 -1.86 1.44 0.26
CA ARG A 97 -2.06 1.74 1.69
C ARG A 97 -2.70 3.11 1.93
N THR A 98 -2.36 4.13 1.12
CA THR A 98 -2.94 5.48 1.26
C THR A 98 -4.40 5.47 0.84
N ILE A 99 -4.74 4.77 -0.25
CA ILE A 99 -6.11 4.57 -0.71
C ILE A 99 -6.93 3.89 0.40
N LEU A 100 -6.41 2.81 0.98
CA LEU A 100 -7.06 2.09 2.07
C LEU A 100 -7.21 2.96 3.33
N SER A 101 -6.14 3.65 3.76
CA SER A 101 -6.20 4.54 4.93
C SER A 101 -7.27 5.61 4.79
N ARG A 102 -7.37 6.23 3.63
CA ARG A 102 -8.39 7.25 3.35
C ARG A 102 -9.79 6.63 3.39
N TRP A 103 -9.96 5.48 2.73
CA TRP A 103 -11.25 4.81 2.68
C TRP A 103 -11.75 4.36 4.06
N TYR A 104 -10.90 3.76 4.89
CA TYR A 104 -11.27 3.37 6.26
C TYR A 104 -11.46 4.58 7.17
N GLY A 105 -10.66 5.63 7.04
CA GLY A 105 -10.69 6.79 7.92
C GLY A 105 -12.00 7.59 7.86
N GLU A 106 -12.76 7.47 6.78
CA GLU A 106 -14.05 8.13 6.60
C GLU A 106 -15.25 7.27 7.03
N GLN A 107 -15.01 6.06 7.56
CA GLN A 107 -16.05 5.09 7.80
C GLN A 107 -16.04 4.53 9.23
N VAL A 108 -17.06 3.75 9.56
CA VAL A 108 -17.17 2.99 10.79
C VAL A 108 -17.32 1.51 10.48
N CYS A 109 -16.96 0.66 11.43
CA CYS A 109 -17.10 -0.79 11.27
C CYS A 109 -18.57 -1.17 11.05
N ALA A 110 -18.85 -1.87 9.96
CA ALA A 110 -20.22 -2.28 9.60
C ALA A 110 -20.88 -3.23 10.60
N LEU A 111 -20.08 -3.90 11.46
CA LEU A 111 -20.60 -4.88 12.41
C LEU A 111 -20.75 -4.34 13.84
N CYS A 112 -19.85 -3.47 14.30
CA CYS A 112 -19.90 -2.95 15.68
C CYS A 112 -20.05 -1.43 15.77
N GLY A 113 -20.01 -0.70 14.64
CA GLY A 113 -20.14 0.75 14.62
C GLY A 113 -18.93 1.53 15.14
N ALA A 114 -17.87 0.86 15.55
CA ALA A 114 -16.65 1.52 16.04
C ALA A 114 -15.94 2.26 14.90
N PRO A 115 -15.47 3.51 15.15
CA PRO A 115 -14.66 4.23 14.18
C PRO A 115 -13.30 3.54 14.00
N PHE A 116 -12.71 3.71 12.84
CA PHE A 116 -11.33 3.28 12.62
C PHE A 116 -10.40 4.38 13.13
N GLU A 117 -9.51 4.02 14.04
CA GLU A 117 -8.41 4.92 14.43
C GLU A 117 -7.47 5.12 13.23
N ALA A 118 -6.75 6.25 13.23
CA ALA A 118 -5.79 6.55 12.18
C ALA A 118 -4.85 5.34 11.97
N ILE A 119 -4.86 4.80 10.76
CA ILE A 119 -4.08 3.61 10.41
C ILE A 119 -2.60 4.02 10.25
N GLU A 120 -2.02 4.57 11.30
CA GLU A 120 -0.59 4.92 11.31
C GLU A 120 0.29 3.67 11.48
N SER A 121 -0.23 2.64 12.14
CA SER A 121 0.44 1.36 12.30
C SER A 121 -0.34 0.25 11.59
N TRP A 122 0.18 -0.23 10.50
CA TRP A 122 -0.33 -1.41 9.79
C TRP A 122 -0.27 -2.72 10.61
N GLY A 123 -0.04 -2.62 11.90
CA GLY A 123 -0.18 -3.71 12.86
C GLY A 123 -1.63 -4.10 13.12
N HIS A 124 -2.58 -3.20 12.89
CA HIS A 124 -4.00 -3.52 12.97
C HIS A 124 -4.50 -3.92 11.59
N ARG A 125 -4.63 -5.20 11.39
CA ARG A 125 -5.24 -5.77 10.19
C ARG A 125 -6.69 -5.31 10.12
N THR A 126 -7.09 -4.78 8.99
CA THR A 126 -8.49 -4.42 8.68
C THR A 126 -9.05 -5.43 7.71
N ALA A 127 -10.37 -5.54 7.67
CA ALA A 127 -11.07 -6.50 6.84
C ALA A 127 -12.25 -5.83 6.11
N LEU A 128 -12.82 -6.55 5.18
CA LEU A 128 -13.93 -6.13 4.34
C LEU A 128 -15.09 -7.11 4.52
N LEU A 129 -16.29 -6.61 4.58
CA LEU A 129 -17.53 -7.39 4.56
C LEU A 129 -18.03 -7.45 3.11
N ALA A 130 -18.05 -8.63 2.54
CA ALA A 130 -18.61 -8.86 1.23
C ALA A 130 -20.16 -8.78 1.25
N PRO A 131 -20.82 -8.47 0.12
CA PRO A 131 -22.28 -8.46 0.02
C PRO A 131 -22.95 -9.78 0.46
N GLY A 132 -22.23 -10.89 0.39
CA GLY A 132 -22.67 -12.22 0.86
C GLY A 132 -22.52 -12.44 2.38
N GLY A 133 -22.12 -11.44 3.16
CA GLY A 133 -21.96 -11.54 4.61
C GLY A 133 -20.66 -12.20 5.09
N GLN A 134 -19.77 -12.57 4.18
CA GLN A 134 -18.45 -13.10 4.53
C GLN A 134 -17.46 -11.96 4.73
N THR A 135 -16.56 -12.12 5.70
CA THR A 135 -15.49 -11.19 5.93
C THR A 135 -14.19 -11.70 5.32
N ILE A 136 -13.46 -10.82 4.63
CA ILE A 136 -12.19 -11.12 3.98
C ILE A 136 -11.13 -10.09 4.41
N GLU A 137 -9.88 -10.53 4.57
CA GLU A 137 -8.77 -9.58 4.73
C GLU A 137 -8.53 -8.83 3.42
N TRP A 138 -8.27 -7.51 3.50
CA TRP A 138 -7.94 -6.73 2.29
C TRP A 138 -6.67 -7.25 1.60
N SER A 139 -5.73 -7.83 2.37
CA SER A 139 -4.50 -8.45 1.84
C SER A 139 -4.75 -9.66 0.94
N ALA A 140 -5.91 -10.30 1.05
CA ALA A 140 -6.34 -11.38 0.18
C ALA A 140 -6.97 -10.87 -1.14
N VAL A 141 -7.25 -9.57 -1.22
CA VAL A 141 -7.79 -8.94 -2.43
C VAL A 141 -6.65 -8.62 -3.38
N ARG A 142 -6.77 -9.02 -4.62
CA ARG A 142 -5.82 -8.62 -5.67
C ARG A 142 -5.85 -7.11 -5.85
N SER A 143 -4.69 -6.47 -5.80
CA SER A 143 -4.59 -5.00 -5.75
C SER A 143 -5.25 -4.31 -6.94
N GLU A 144 -5.19 -4.88 -8.14
CA GLU A 144 -5.84 -4.34 -9.33
C GLU A 144 -7.38 -4.36 -9.26
N LYS A 145 -7.97 -5.18 -8.40
CA LYS A 145 -9.41 -5.24 -8.15
C LYS A 145 -9.87 -4.38 -6.98
N LEU A 146 -8.93 -3.74 -6.28
CA LEU A 146 -9.21 -3.04 -5.05
C LEU A 146 -10.31 -1.98 -5.20
N THR A 147 -10.27 -1.15 -6.23
CA THR A 147 -11.28 -0.10 -6.46
C THR A 147 -12.69 -0.68 -6.58
N ALA A 148 -12.84 -1.77 -7.32
CA ALA A 148 -14.14 -2.43 -7.49
C ALA A 148 -14.62 -3.08 -6.19
N VAL A 149 -13.70 -3.66 -5.42
CA VAL A 149 -14.01 -4.28 -4.12
C VAL A 149 -14.43 -3.20 -3.11
N LEU A 150 -13.69 -2.10 -2.99
CA LEU A 150 -14.03 -1.01 -2.08
C LEU A 150 -15.38 -0.34 -2.41
N ALA A 151 -15.81 -0.37 -3.67
CA ALA A 151 -17.12 0.14 -4.09
C ALA A 151 -18.30 -0.77 -3.67
N THR A 152 -18.06 -2.05 -3.38
CA THR A 152 -19.11 -3.04 -3.11
C THR A 152 -19.07 -3.63 -1.70
N HIS A 153 -17.95 -3.50 -1.01
CA HIS A 153 -17.73 -4.06 0.32
C HIS A 153 -17.82 -2.98 1.39
N GLN A 154 -18.06 -3.40 2.63
CA GLN A 154 -18.10 -2.52 3.78
C GLN A 154 -16.89 -2.76 4.69
N PRO A 155 -16.41 -1.73 5.41
CA PRO A 155 -15.26 -1.85 6.29
C PRO A 155 -15.61 -2.63 7.56
N VAL A 156 -14.71 -3.51 7.99
CA VAL A 156 -14.84 -4.30 9.22
C VAL A 156 -13.55 -4.20 10.01
N CYS A 157 -13.67 -3.95 11.32
CA CYS A 157 -12.52 -3.96 12.21
C CYS A 157 -12.01 -5.39 12.44
N TRP A 158 -10.74 -5.51 12.82
CA TRP A 158 -10.10 -6.81 12.98
C TRP A 158 -10.82 -7.72 13.98
N ASN A 159 -11.27 -7.17 15.11
CA ASN A 159 -11.96 -7.95 16.14
C ASN A 159 -13.27 -8.57 15.60
N CYS A 160 -14.02 -7.80 14.84
CA CYS A 160 -15.25 -8.29 14.20
C CYS A 160 -14.95 -9.31 13.11
N HIS A 161 -13.87 -9.13 12.33
CA HIS A 161 -13.44 -10.11 11.34
C HIS A 161 -13.08 -11.45 11.98
N VAL A 162 -12.27 -11.45 13.04
CA VAL A 162 -11.89 -12.67 13.77
C VAL A 162 -13.14 -13.36 14.33
N ALA A 163 -14.02 -12.59 14.97
CA ALA A 163 -15.25 -13.14 15.55
C ALA A 163 -16.16 -13.76 14.48
N GLU A 164 -16.32 -13.11 13.33
CA GLU A 164 -17.16 -13.60 12.23
C GLU A 164 -16.52 -14.81 11.55
N SER A 165 -15.20 -14.79 11.33
CA SER A 165 -14.47 -15.93 10.78
C SER A 165 -14.57 -17.16 11.68
N PHE A 166 -14.48 -16.96 13.02
CA PHE A 166 -14.66 -18.04 13.97
C PHE A 166 -16.09 -18.61 13.92
N ARG A 167 -17.12 -17.76 13.85
CA ARG A 167 -18.51 -18.20 13.72
C ARG A 167 -18.75 -19.03 12.47
N GLN A 168 -18.14 -18.64 11.37
CA GLN A 168 -18.28 -19.36 10.10
C GLN A 168 -17.57 -20.71 10.11
N GLN A 169 -16.43 -20.81 10.82
CA GLN A 169 -15.67 -22.04 10.94
C GLN A 169 -16.26 -23.02 11.98
N HIS A 170 -16.95 -22.49 12.99
CA HIS A 170 -17.49 -23.25 14.12
C HIS A 170 -18.96 -22.91 14.38
N PRO A 171 -19.85 -23.16 13.41
CA PRO A 171 -21.28 -22.83 13.57
C PRO A 171 -21.94 -23.55 14.74
N GLU A 172 -21.42 -24.72 15.12
CA GLU A 172 -21.89 -25.54 16.25
C GLU A 172 -21.62 -24.91 17.63
N LEU A 173 -20.67 -23.97 17.72
CA LEU A 173 -20.33 -23.28 18.98
C LEU A 173 -21.09 -21.97 19.15
N VAL A 174 -21.86 -21.54 18.15
CA VAL A 174 -22.59 -20.27 18.17
C VAL A 174 -23.99 -20.49 18.77
N THR A 175 -24.11 -20.30 20.07
CA THR A 175 -25.40 -20.20 20.75
C THR A 175 -25.92 -18.77 20.65
N GLU A 176 -26.84 -18.54 19.74
CA GLU A 176 -27.63 -17.31 19.51
C GLU A 176 -26.87 -15.98 19.38
N ARG A 177 -27.20 -15.24 18.35
CA ARG A 177 -26.74 -13.86 18.13
C ARG A 177 -27.48 -12.94 19.09
N PRO A 178 -26.82 -12.21 20.03
CA PRO A 178 -27.50 -11.15 20.76
C PRO A 178 -27.98 -10.14 19.71
N SER A 179 -29.30 -9.93 19.63
CA SER A 179 -29.87 -8.84 18.84
C SER A 179 -29.38 -7.54 19.43
N LEU A 180 -28.47 -6.87 18.75
CA LEU A 180 -28.07 -5.50 19.04
C LEU A 180 -29.26 -4.60 18.65
N HIS A 181 -29.99 -4.13 19.65
CA HIS A 181 -30.97 -3.07 19.55
C HIS A 181 -30.30 -1.71 19.61
#